data_1c2bbb0816c281551d91b3ebd069f271
#
_entry.id   1c2bbb0816c281551d91b3ebd069f271
#
_cell.length_a   1.000
_cell.length_b   1.000
_cell.length_c   1.000
_cell.angle_alpha   90.00
_cell.angle_beta   90.00
_cell.angle_gamma   90.00
#
_symmetry.space_group_name_H-M   'P 1'
#
loop_
_entity.id
_entity.type
_entity.pdbx_description
1 polymer ?
#
loop_
_entity_poly.entity_id
_entity_poly.type
_entity_poly.pdbx_seq_one_letter_code
_entity_poly.pdbx_strand_id
1 'polypeptide(L)'
;MSNTKQSTFMKLFKTDVSKYVEQKGKYNYLSWSYAVQELKRACPNARWGVTKAEDGSPFFKTECGYFVDVWVEVDGVSLSQIHPVLDNRNAPIKEPNAFQINTSLQSALAKAIALHGLGLYIFAGEDLPEPDALNPDEENKLFELAKPLGKKFVDDLRFKSKSMELHVNNYEAVIEKIQNMIKEKGNK
;
A
#
# COMPACT_ATOMS: atom_id res chain seq x y z
N MET A 1 -7.58 1.02 41.60
CA MET A 1 -7.94 1.05 40.17
C MET A 1 -6.65 1.23 39.39
N SER A 2 -6.13 0.15 38.80
CA SER A 2 -4.90 0.20 37.98
C SER A 2 -5.22 0.92 36.69
N ASN A 3 -4.73 2.14 36.57
CA ASN A 3 -4.78 2.90 35.34
C ASN A 3 -3.80 2.24 34.36
N THR A 4 -4.25 1.28 33.56
CA THR A 4 -3.44 0.59 32.56
C THR A 4 -3.09 1.62 31.49
N LYS A 5 -1.92 2.23 31.60
CA LYS A 5 -1.40 3.21 30.65
C LYS A 5 -1.40 2.55 29.26
N GLN A 6 -2.23 3.03 28.36
CA GLN A 6 -2.31 2.53 27.00
C GLN A 6 -0.92 2.59 26.36
N SER A 7 -0.47 1.50 25.71
CA SER A 7 0.83 1.50 25.05
C SER A 7 0.88 2.56 23.95
N THR A 8 2.04 3.16 23.74
CA THR A 8 2.25 4.17 22.69
C THR A 8 1.88 3.64 21.32
N PHE A 9 2.20 2.36 21.03
CA PHE A 9 1.75 1.69 19.81
C PHE A 9 0.22 1.74 19.66
N MET A 10 -0.54 1.36 20.68
CA MET A 10 -2.01 1.36 20.60
C MET A 10 -2.60 2.76 20.50
N LYS A 11 -1.95 3.76 21.09
CA LYS A 11 -2.33 5.18 20.90
C LYS A 11 -2.17 5.60 19.47
N LEU A 12 -1.02 5.32 18.85
CA LEU A 12 -0.71 5.66 17.47
C LEU A 12 -1.56 4.86 16.48
N PHE A 13 -1.76 3.57 16.75
CA PHE A 13 -2.57 2.68 15.90
C PHE A 13 -4.05 3.11 15.81
N LYS A 14 -4.58 3.69 16.87
CA LYS A 14 -5.96 4.22 16.92
C LYS A 14 -6.08 5.63 16.35
N THR A 15 -4.97 6.28 16.02
CA THR A 15 -5.01 7.62 15.41
C THR A 15 -5.52 7.51 13.99
N ASP A 16 -6.66 8.14 13.71
CA ASP A 16 -7.25 8.15 12.38
C ASP A 16 -6.50 9.14 11.47
N VAL A 17 -5.87 8.62 10.45
CA VAL A 17 -5.18 9.38 9.40
C VAL A 17 -5.86 9.26 8.03
N SER A 18 -7.06 8.66 7.97
CA SER A 18 -7.77 8.37 6.71
C SER A 18 -7.98 9.62 5.84
N LYS A 19 -8.19 10.78 6.43
CA LYS A 19 -8.35 12.06 5.73
C LYS A 19 -7.11 12.53 4.96
N TYR A 20 -5.94 11.94 5.23
CA TYR A 20 -4.67 12.26 4.58
C TYR A 20 -4.21 11.17 3.63
N VAL A 21 -5.00 10.12 3.48
CA VAL A 21 -4.70 9.01 2.59
C VAL A 21 -5.07 9.39 1.16
N GLU A 22 -4.11 9.29 0.26
CA GLU A 22 -4.26 9.48 -1.18
C GLU A 22 -4.13 8.13 -1.90
N GLN A 23 -4.78 7.99 -3.04
CA GLN A 23 -4.56 6.84 -3.91
C GLN A 23 -3.48 7.14 -4.94
N LYS A 24 -2.49 6.25 -5.02
CA LYS A 24 -1.47 6.22 -6.08
C LYS A 24 -1.58 4.89 -6.82
N GLY A 25 -2.25 4.89 -7.98
CA GLY A 25 -2.60 3.66 -8.68
C GLY A 25 -3.53 2.79 -7.82
N LYS A 26 -3.14 1.55 -7.55
CA LYS A 26 -3.88 0.60 -6.71
C LYS A 26 -3.55 0.69 -5.21
N TYR A 27 -2.55 1.48 -4.83
CA TYR A 27 -2.08 1.57 -3.45
C TYR A 27 -2.60 2.81 -2.74
N ASN A 28 -2.91 2.66 -1.47
CA ASN A 28 -3.13 3.76 -0.56
C ASN A 28 -1.78 4.37 -0.16
N TYR A 29 -1.71 5.68 -0.05
CA TYR A 29 -0.49 6.39 0.26
C TYR A 29 -0.74 7.45 1.33
N LEU A 30 0.07 7.42 2.38
CA LEU A 30 0.14 8.49 3.37
C LEU A 30 1.41 9.29 3.12
N SER A 31 1.27 10.56 2.77
CA SER A 31 2.43 11.43 2.61
C SER A 31 3.26 11.47 3.89
N TRP A 32 4.58 11.36 3.76
CA TRP A 32 5.51 11.42 4.89
C TRP A 32 5.32 12.68 5.75
N SER A 33 4.96 13.81 5.15
CA SER A 33 4.73 15.07 5.86
C SER A 33 3.54 14.97 6.83
N TYR A 34 2.44 14.35 6.42
CA TYR A 34 1.30 14.09 7.30
C TYR A 34 1.62 13.03 8.36
N ALA A 35 2.37 11.98 7.98
CA ALA A 35 2.82 10.98 8.94
C ALA A 35 3.66 11.62 10.06
N VAL A 36 4.62 12.48 9.72
CA VAL A 36 5.44 13.23 10.68
C VAL A 36 4.59 14.19 11.51
N GLN A 37 3.67 14.91 10.89
CA GLN A 37 2.78 15.85 11.58
C GLN A 37 1.96 15.14 12.67
N GLU A 38 1.31 14.04 12.34
CA GLU A 38 0.48 13.30 13.30
C GLU A 38 1.33 12.57 14.36
N LEU A 39 2.51 12.04 13.98
CA LEU A 39 3.47 11.51 14.94
C LEU A 39 3.87 12.56 15.96
N LYS A 40 4.26 13.75 15.52
CA LYS A 40 4.69 14.84 16.43
C LYS A 40 3.55 15.38 17.29
N ARG A 41 2.30 15.35 16.80
CA ARG A 41 1.12 15.67 17.63
C ARG A 41 0.93 14.66 18.76
N ALA A 42 1.04 13.37 18.45
CA ALA A 42 0.85 12.31 19.44
C ALA A 42 2.04 12.12 20.36
N CYS A 43 3.25 12.26 19.83
CA CYS A 43 4.54 12.03 20.49
C CYS A 43 5.52 13.18 20.16
N PRO A 44 5.45 14.33 20.86
CA PRO A 44 6.26 15.52 20.54
C PRO A 44 7.78 15.27 20.57
N ASN A 45 8.23 14.32 21.40
CA ASN A 45 9.65 13.97 21.55
C ASN A 45 10.14 12.93 20.54
N ALA A 46 9.28 12.43 19.65
CA ALA A 46 9.70 11.48 18.61
C ALA A 46 10.82 12.07 17.75
N ARG A 47 11.81 11.24 17.41
CA ARG A 47 12.98 11.60 16.60
C ARG A 47 13.10 10.63 15.44
N TRP A 48 13.78 11.05 14.39
CA TRP A 48 14.10 10.18 13.26
C TRP A 48 15.41 10.61 12.60
N GLY A 49 15.98 9.73 11.82
CA GLY A 49 17.17 10.00 11.05
C GLY A 49 17.41 8.96 9.97
N VAL A 50 18.41 9.23 9.17
CA VAL A 50 18.87 8.37 8.09
C VAL A 50 20.13 7.65 8.55
N THR A 51 20.18 6.33 8.40
CA THR A 51 21.40 5.56 8.57
C THR A 51 22.30 5.81 7.36
N LYS A 52 23.53 6.19 7.62
CA LYS A 52 24.52 6.49 6.57
C LYS A 52 25.44 5.30 6.35
N ALA A 53 25.85 5.10 5.11
CA ALA A 53 26.92 4.19 4.76
C ALA A 53 28.30 4.71 5.29
N GLU A 54 29.32 3.89 5.24
CA GLU A 54 30.69 4.23 5.74
C GLU A 54 31.28 5.47 5.07
N ASP A 55 30.96 5.69 3.80
CA ASP A 55 31.36 6.87 3.03
C ASP A 55 30.52 8.14 3.32
N GLY A 56 29.55 8.04 4.23
CA GLY A 56 28.62 9.12 4.58
C GLY A 56 27.40 9.24 3.65
N SER A 57 27.28 8.40 2.64
CA SER A 57 26.13 8.38 1.73
C SER A 57 24.82 8.01 2.49
N PRO A 58 23.68 8.62 2.10
CA PRO A 58 22.38 8.30 2.71
C PRO A 58 21.72 7.05 2.09
N PHE A 59 22.49 6.23 1.39
CA PHE A 59 22.03 5.01 0.71
C PHE A 59 23.12 3.95 0.72
N PHE A 60 22.70 2.70 0.49
CA PHE A 60 23.58 1.54 0.39
C PHE A 60 23.46 0.95 -1.01
N LYS A 61 24.59 0.65 -1.64
CA LYS A 61 24.66 -0.06 -2.92
C LYS A 61 24.94 -1.54 -2.68
N THR A 62 24.15 -2.42 -3.27
CA THR A 62 24.30 -3.88 -3.21
C THR A 62 24.22 -4.47 -4.63
N GLU A 63 24.47 -5.77 -4.77
CA GLU A 63 24.31 -6.46 -6.06
C GLU A 63 22.87 -6.42 -6.59
N CYS A 64 21.87 -6.40 -5.70
CA CYS A 64 20.45 -6.37 -6.08
C CYS A 64 19.86 -4.96 -6.21
N GLY A 65 20.65 -3.89 -5.99
CA GLY A 65 20.21 -2.51 -6.16
C GLY A 65 20.63 -1.58 -5.05
N TYR A 66 19.94 -0.44 -4.97
CA TYR A 66 20.18 0.60 -3.97
C TYR A 66 19.09 0.57 -2.91
N PHE A 67 19.49 0.83 -1.66
CA PHE A 67 18.62 0.85 -0.50
C PHE A 67 18.89 2.09 0.35
N VAL A 68 17.86 2.51 1.07
CA VAL A 68 17.97 3.50 2.14
C VAL A 68 17.50 2.88 3.44
N ASP A 69 17.98 3.38 4.57
CA ASP A 69 17.53 2.97 5.91
C ASP A 69 17.19 4.21 6.72
N VAL A 70 15.95 4.24 7.23
CA VAL A 70 15.43 5.34 8.05
C VAL A 70 14.96 4.78 9.38
N TRP A 71 15.45 5.35 10.46
CA TRP A 71 15.01 5.01 11.80
C TRP A 71 14.09 6.07 12.39
N VAL A 72 13.17 5.63 13.23
CA VAL A 72 12.25 6.46 14.03
C VAL A 72 12.32 5.99 15.47
N GLU A 73 12.46 6.93 16.41
CA GLU A 73 12.44 6.67 17.85
C GLU A 73 11.23 7.32 18.49
N VAL A 74 10.47 6.54 19.22
CA VAL A 74 9.30 6.97 20.00
C VAL A 74 9.37 6.37 21.39
N ASP A 75 9.34 7.21 22.42
CA ASP A 75 9.38 6.80 23.83
C ASP A 75 10.53 5.82 24.17
N GLY A 76 11.70 6.03 23.56
CA GLY A 76 12.90 5.21 23.78
C GLY A 76 12.95 3.90 22.96
N VAL A 77 11.92 3.61 22.16
CA VAL A 77 11.92 2.50 21.21
C VAL A 77 12.34 3.02 19.84
N SER A 78 13.41 2.47 19.27
CA SER A 78 13.90 2.80 17.93
C SER A 78 13.61 1.65 16.98
N LEU A 79 12.90 1.96 15.88
CA LEU A 79 12.59 1.02 14.79
C LEU A 79 13.09 1.61 13.48
N SER A 80 13.58 0.78 12.57
CA SER A 80 14.03 1.23 11.25
C SER A 80 13.33 0.50 10.13
N GLN A 81 13.31 1.15 8.96
CA GLN A 81 12.77 0.60 7.74
C GLN A 81 13.80 0.72 6.62
N ILE A 82 14.25 -0.41 6.13
CA ILE A 82 15.03 -0.50 4.90
C ILE A 82 14.06 -0.43 3.72
N HIS A 83 14.33 0.44 2.76
CA HIS A 83 13.49 0.63 1.59
C HIS A 83 14.34 0.60 0.31
N PRO A 84 13.97 -0.20 -0.71
CA PRO A 84 14.67 -0.22 -1.99
C PRO A 84 14.40 1.05 -2.78
N VAL A 85 15.36 1.46 -3.63
CA VAL A 85 15.19 2.57 -4.57
C VAL A 85 14.60 2.04 -5.87
N LEU A 86 13.31 2.28 -6.07
CA LEU A 86 12.51 1.72 -7.15
C LEU A 86 11.98 2.81 -8.08
N ASP A 87 11.72 2.42 -9.34
CA ASP A 87 10.96 3.23 -10.29
C ASP A 87 9.44 3.13 -10.06
N ASN A 88 8.67 3.81 -10.90
CA ASN A 88 7.19 3.81 -10.83
C ASN A 88 6.53 2.44 -11.13
N ARG A 89 7.32 1.46 -11.58
CA ARG A 89 6.88 0.09 -11.85
C ARG A 89 7.38 -0.90 -10.79
N ASN A 90 7.91 -0.39 -9.68
CA ASN A 90 8.55 -1.17 -8.62
C ASN A 90 9.78 -1.96 -9.09
N ALA A 91 10.43 -1.54 -10.18
CA ALA A 91 11.67 -2.14 -10.61
C ALA A 91 12.89 -1.41 -10.01
N PRO A 92 13.97 -2.14 -9.62
CA PRO A 92 15.18 -1.54 -9.09
C PRO A 92 15.83 -0.57 -10.10
N ILE A 93 16.20 0.62 -9.62
CA ILE A 93 16.90 1.61 -10.44
C ILE A 93 18.39 1.32 -10.39
N LYS A 94 19.03 1.14 -11.56
CA LYS A 94 20.45 0.80 -11.65
C LYS A 94 21.37 1.93 -11.22
N GLU A 95 21.00 3.19 -11.51
CA GLU A 95 21.76 4.40 -11.19
C GLU A 95 20.78 5.49 -10.75
N PRO A 96 20.36 5.47 -9.48
CA PRO A 96 19.38 6.43 -8.99
C PRO A 96 20.00 7.83 -8.85
N ASN A 97 19.27 8.84 -9.26
CA ASN A 97 19.61 10.22 -9.01
C ASN A 97 19.21 10.69 -7.60
N ALA A 98 19.63 11.88 -7.20
CA ALA A 98 19.35 12.43 -5.88
C ALA A 98 17.85 12.55 -5.56
N PHE A 99 17.00 12.82 -6.56
CA PHE A 99 15.55 12.89 -6.38
C PHE A 99 14.97 11.52 -6.05
N GLN A 100 15.39 10.47 -6.74
CA GLN A 100 14.94 9.10 -6.50
C GLN A 100 15.37 8.57 -5.13
N ILE A 101 16.62 8.87 -4.72
CA ILE A 101 17.08 8.58 -3.35
C ILE A 101 16.21 9.30 -2.32
N ASN A 102 15.95 10.60 -2.50
CA ASN A 102 15.12 11.37 -1.58
C ASN A 102 13.68 10.83 -1.51
N THR A 103 13.10 10.43 -2.64
CA THR A 103 11.76 9.81 -2.67
C THR A 103 11.73 8.50 -1.86
N SER A 104 12.78 7.68 -2.00
CA SER A 104 12.90 6.43 -1.24
C SER A 104 13.07 6.69 0.26
N LEU A 105 13.84 7.70 0.66
CA LEU A 105 13.97 8.13 2.06
C LEU A 105 12.63 8.57 2.66
N GLN A 106 11.84 9.33 1.91
CA GLN A 106 10.50 9.76 2.35
C GLN A 106 9.54 8.57 2.52
N SER A 107 9.58 7.60 1.60
CA SER A 107 8.81 6.37 1.70
C SER A 107 9.23 5.52 2.89
N ALA A 108 10.55 5.37 3.12
CA ALA A 108 11.09 4.68 4.28
C ALA A 108 10.66 5.34 5.59
N LEU A 109 10.68 6.69 5.66
CA LEU A 109 10.23 7.43 6.85
C LEU A 109 8.76 7.16 7.18
N ALA A 110 7.86 7.23 6.18
CA ALA A 110 6.44 6.95 6.40
C ALA A 110 6.22 5.52 6.91
N LYS A 111 6.92 4.53 6.34
CA LYS A 111 6.85 3.12 6.77
C LYS A 111 7.49 2.92 8.15
N ALA A 112 8.62 3.55 8.47
CA ALA A 112 9.23 3.48 9.80
C ALA A 112 8.31 4.07 10.89
N ILE A 113 7.59 5.15 10.58
CA ILE A 113 6.55 5.72 11.46
C ILE A 113 5.41 4.70 11.66
N ALA A 114 5.00 4.02 10.60
CA ALA A 114 3.93 3.02 10.66
C ALA A 114 4.29 1.82 11.55
N LEU A 115 5.56 1.44 11.65
CA LEU A 115 6.01 0.39 12.58
C LEU A 115 5.70 0.73 14.04
N HIS A 116 5.60 2.01 14.40
CA HIS A 116 5.15 2.47 15.72
C HIS A 116 3.62 2.49 15.87
N GLY A 117 2.86 2.10 14.83
CA GLY A 117 1.41 1.98 14.82
C GLY A 117 0.68 3.01 13.96
N LEU A 118 1.24 4.21 13.74
CA LEU A 118 0.55 5.30 13.06
C LEU A 118 0.31 5.00 11.57
N GLY A 119 -0.97 4.82 11.19
CA GLY A 119 -1.34 4.53 9.81
C GLY A 119 -0.88 3.15 9.31
N LEU A 120 -0.53 2.22 10.19
CA LEU A 120 -0.04 0.89 9.81
C LEU A 120 -1.03 0.15 8.90
N TYR A 121 -2.33 0.34 9.10
CA TYR A 121 -3.39 -0.26 8.28
C TYR A 121 -3.37 0.17 6.80
N ILE A 122 -2.72 1.30 6.48
CA ILE A 122 -2.60 1.80 5.10
C ILE A 122 -1.72 0.88 4.27
N PHE A 123 -0.70 0.31 4.90
CA PHE A 123 0.27 -0.60 4.26
C PHE A 123 -0.19 -2.06 4.27
N ALA A 124 -1.35 -2.37 4.86
CA ALA A 124 -1.90 -3.72 4.84
C ALA A 124 -2.20 -4.14 3.39
N GLY A 125 -1.56 -5.20 2.95
CA GLY A 125 -1.72 -5.72 1.58
C GLY A 125 -0.72 -5.20 0.54
N GLU A 126 0.18 -4.27 0.88
CA GLU A 126 1.22 -3.82 -0.06
C GLU A 126 2.17 -4.95 -0.50
N ASP A 127 2.46 -5.88 0.42
CA ASP A 127 3.38 -7.00 0.18
C ASP A 127 2.65 -8.29 -0.22
N LEU A 128 1.33 -8.24 -0.43
CA LEU A 128 0.62 -9.39 -0.96
C LEU A 128 0.99 -9.58 -2.44
N PRO A 129 1.25 -10.82 -2.85
CA PRO A 129 1.49 -11.12 -4.26
C PRO A 129 0.31 -10.60 -5.10
N GLU A 130 0.61 -10.09 -6.28
CA GLU A 130 -0.47 -9.74 -7.20
C GLU A 130 -1.33 -10.98 -7.45
N PRO A 131 -2.65 -10.85 -7.35
CA PRO A 131 -3.53 -11.97 -7.66
C PRO A 131 -3.32 -12.40 -9.11
N ASP A 132 -3.40 -13.69 -9.36
CA ASP A 132 -3.32 -14.21 -10.71
C ASP A 132 -4.47 -13.66 -11.57
N ALA A 133 -4.15 -13.32 -12.83
CA ALA A 133 -5.15 -12.97 -13.81
C ALA A 133 -6.11 -14.15 -14.04
N LEU A 134 -7.36 -13.88 -14.43
CA LEU A 134 -8.26 -14.92 -14.86
C LEU A 134 -7.67 -15.65 -16.08
N ASN A 135 -7.81 -16.97 -16.09
CA ASN A 135 -7.47 -17.72 -17.29
C ASN A 135 -8.53 -17.51 -18.39
N PRO A 136 -8.22 -17.81 -19.66
CA PRO A 136 -9.15 -17.59 -20.77
C PRO A 136 -10.51 -18.27 -20.63
N ASP A 137 -10.57 -19.42 -19.96
CA ASP A 137 -11.83 -20.15 -19.73
C ASP A 137 -12.68 -19.47 -18.67
N GLU A 138 -12.09 -18.95 -17.61
CA GLU A 138 -12.76 -18.16 -16.58
C GLU A 138 -13.30 -16.85 -17.16
N GLU A 139 -12.48 -16.13 -17.93
CA GLU A 139 -12.92 -14.92 -18.63
C GLU A 139 -14.10 -15.20 -19.55
N ASN A 140 -14.02 -16.22 -20.38
CA ASN A 140 -15.08 -16.59 -21.31
C ASN A 140 -16.37 -16.94 -20.56
N LYS A 141 -16.31 -17.76 -19.50
CA LYS A 141 -17.48 -18.08 -18.67
C LYS A 141 -18.13 -16.85 -18.09
N LEU A 142 -17.33 -15.92 -17.57
CA LEU A 142 -17.81 -14.69 -16.98
C LEU A 142 -18.50 -13.79 -18.01
N PHE A 143 -17.87 -13.60 -19.17
CA PHE A 143 -18.42 -12.75 -20.23
C PHE A 143 -19.71 -13.36 -20.82
N GLU A 144 -19.77 -14.68 -20.99
CA GLU A 144 -21.00 -15.36 -21.42
C GLU A 144 -22.12 -15.18 -20.40
N LEU A 145 -21.84 -15.39 -19.11
CA LEU A 145 -22.79 -15.19 -18.02
C LEU A 145 -23.34 -13.74 -18.00
N ALA A 146 -22.50 -12.75 -18.31
CA ALA A 146 -22.86 -11.34 -18.24
C ALA A 146 -23.65 -10.83 -19.46
N LYS A 147 -23.73 -11.58 -20.59
CA LYS A 147 -24.42 -11.16 -21.82
C LYS A 147 -25.86 -10.65 -21.60
N PRO A 148 -26.70 -11.27 -20.74
CA PRO A 148 -28.05 -10.77 -20.49
C PRO A 148 -28.11 -9.35 -19.91
N LEU A 149 -27.01 -8.87 -19.28
CA LEU A 149 -26.94 -7.53 -18.72
C LEU A 149 -26.61 -6.45 -19.78
N GLY A 150 -26.19 -6.86 -20.97
CA GLY A 150 -25.97 -6.00 -22.11
C GLY A 150 -24.49 -5.78 -22.46
N LYS A 151 -24.26 -5.34 -23.72
CA LYS A 151 -22.91 -5.20 -24.28
C LYS A 151 -21.99 -4.28 -23.44
N LYS A 152 -22.52 -3.13 -23.01
CA LYS A 152 -21.74 -2.16 -22.21
C LYS A 152 -21.21 -2.77 -20.92
N PHE A 153 -22.00 -3.61 -20.27
CA PHE A 153 -21.59 -4.30 -19.03
C PHE A 153 -20.47 -5.32 -19.29
N VAL A 154 -20.57 -6.07 -20.40
CA VAL A 154 -19.53 -7.03 -20.81
C VAL A 154 -18.24 -6.30 -21.16
N ASP A 155 -18.31 -5.15 -21.85
CA ASP A 155 -17.13 -4.36 -22.20
C ASP A 155 -16.45 -3.77 -20.95
N ASP A 156 -17.22 -3.36 -19.92
CA ASP A 156 -16.68 -2.94 -18.62
C ASP A 156 -15.97 -4.09 -17.89
N LEU A 157 -16.54 -5.29 -17.89
CA LEU A 157 -15.88 -6.47 -17.30
C LEU A 157 -14.56 -6.81 -18.03
N ARG A 158 -14.52 -6.68 -19.35
CA ARG A 158 -13.28 -6.89 -20.13
C ARG A 158 -12.22 -5.86 -19.79
N PHE A 159 -12.62 -4.61 -19.59
CA PHE A 159 -11.70 -3.57 -19.13
C PHE A 159 -11.14 -3.90 -17.74
N LYS A 160 -12.00 -4.31 -16.79
CA LYS A 160 -11.61 -4.69 -15.44
C LYS A 160 -10.69 -5.91 -15.40
N SER A 161 -10.89 -6.90 -16.26
CA SER A 161 -9.96 -8.02 -16.38
C SER A 161 -8.59 -7.56 -16.85
N LYS A 162 -8.51 -6.69 -17.86
CA LYS A 162 -7.24 -6.15 -18.36
C LYS A 162 -6.53 -5.23 -17.37
N SER A 163 -7.27 -4.51 -16.52
CA SER A 163 -6.72 -3.62 -15.49
C SER A 163 -6.43 -4.34 -14.17
N MET A 164 -6.60 -5.67 -14.12
CA MET A 164 -6.44 -6.49 -12.90
C MET A 164 -7.39 -6.13 -11.75
N GLU A 165 -8.45 -5.37 -12.01
CA GLU A 165 -9.54 -5.16 -11.04
C GLU A 165 -10.43 -6.40 -10.89
N LEU A 166 -10.37 -7.30 -11.89
CA LEU A 166 -11.01 -8.60 -11.93
C LEU A 166 -9.93 -9.66 -12.04
N HIS A 167 -9.84 -10.55 -11.05
CA HIS A 167 -8.79 -11.54 -10.88
C HIS A 167 -9.31 -12.77 -10.13
N VAL A 168 -8.50 -13.84 -10.04
CA VAL A 168 -8.89 -15.14 -9.44
C VAL A 168 -9.52 -14.98 -8.06
N ASN A 169 -8.96 -14.13 -7.18
CA ASN A 169 -9.43 -13.99 -5.80
C ASN A 169 -10.81 -13.35 -5.65
N ASN A 170 -11.31 -12.61 -6.68
CA ASN A 170 -12.64 -12.00 -6.63
C ASN A 170 -13.62 -12.57 -7.68
N TYR A 171 -13.20 -13.55 -8.45
CA TYR A 171 -13.97 -14.16 -9.54
C TYR A 171 -15.33 -14.67 -9.08
N GLU A 172 -15.37 -15.50 -8.03
CA GLU A 172 -16.62 -16.09 -7.52
C GLU A 172 -17.60 -15.02 -7.00
N ALA A 173 -17.10 -14.01 -6.29
CA ALA A 173 -17.93 -12.90 -5.81
C ALA A 173 -18.53 -12.08 -6.97
N VAL A 174 -17.78 -11.93 -8.06
CA VAL A 174 -18.28 -11.25 -9.26
C VAL A 174 -19.32 -12.08 -9.99
N ILE A 175 -19.12 -13.40 -10.09
CA ILE A 175 -20.13 -14.32 -10.63
C ILE A 175 -21.44 -14.22 -9.85
N GLU A 176 -21.39 -14.32 -8.53
CA GLU A 176 -22.59 -14.22 -7.67
C GLU A 176 -23.32 -12.89 -7.88
N LYS A 177 -22.58 -11.80 -7.93
CA LYS A 177 -23.15 -10.47 -8.19
C LYS A 177 -23.85 -10.41 -9.55
N ILE A 178 -23.25 -10.94 -10.61
CA ILE A 178 -23.83 -10.98 -11.95
C ILE A 178 -25.12 -11.82 -11.96
N GLN A 179 -25.12 -12.99 -11.33
CA GLN A 179 -26.29 -13.86 -11.21
C GLN A 179 -27.46 -13.16 -10.50
N ASN A 180 -27.17 -12.44 -9.42
CA ASN A 180 -28.19 -11.68 -8.70
C ASN A 180 -28.77 -10.56 -9.57
N MET A 181 -27.93 -9.82 -10.29
CA MET A 181 -28.38 -8.77 -11.23
C MET A 181 -29.26 -9.33 -12.36
N ILE A 182 -28.96 -10.53 -12.87
CA ILE A 182 -29.77 -11.19 -13.90
C ILE A 182 -31.13 -11.58 -13.34
N LYS A 183 -31.20 -12.16 -12.13
CA LYS A 183 -32.46 -12.50 -11.45
C LYS A 183 -33.36 -11.27 -11.23
N GLU A 184 -32.77 -10.16 -10.78
CA GLU A 184 -33.50 -8.90 -10.56
C GLU A 184 -34.04 -8.32 -11.86
N LYS A 185 -33.30 -8.48 -12.98
CA LYS A 185 -33.74 -8.02 -14.30
C LYS A 185 -34.83 -8.89 -14.91
N GLY A 186 -34.83 -10.19 -14.59
CA GLY A 186 -35.86 -11.13 -15.06
C GLY A 186 -37.21 -11.05 -14.29
N ASN A 187 -37.23 -10.39 -13.13
CA ASN A 187 -38.40 -10.18 -12.30
C ASN A 187 -39.10 -8.82 -12.54
N LYS A 188 -38.62 -8.04 -13.51
CA LYS A 188 -39.25 -6.80 -13.99
C LYS A 188 -39.78 -6.97 -15.40
#